data_82df0dbf282ff40a9adc10d9e0ec9773
#
_entry.id   82df0dbf282ff40a9adc10d9e0ec9773
#
_cell.length_a   1.000
_cell.length_b   1.000
_cell.length_c   1.000
_cell.angle_alpha   90.00
_cell.angle_beta   90.00
_cell.angle_gamma   90.00
#
_symmetry.space_group_name_H-M   'P 1'
#
loop_
_entity.id
_entity.type
_entity.pdbx_description
1 polymer ?
#
loop_
_entity_poly.entity_id
_entity_poly.type
_entity_poly.pdbx_seq_one_letter_code
_entity_poly.pdbx_strand_id
1 'polypeptide(L)'
;MMTVHEVSKLAGVSIRTLQYYDKIGLLHPTGYTDAGYRLYDDADLERLQHILLFRELEFPLKDIKAIINSPDFDRSKALEQQIELLRLKKEHIDNLMNFALGIKLLGVKHMDFKAFDRSKLDEYSRQAKELYGSTPEYKEMEEKQKNRTEEDEKILADRFMLLFKEAGKIKNSDPASIDAQNLVKRIQDYITENLYTCTNKILRGLGKMYS
;
A
#
# COMPACT_ATOMS: atom_id res chain seq x y z
N MET A 1 -10.65 -0.86 18.55
CA MET A 1 -9.34 -0.22 18.28
C MET A 1 -8.24 -0.93 19.06
N MET A 2 -7.11 -1.17 18.42
CA MET A 2 -5.95 -1.86 19.01
C MET A 2 -4.75 -0.91 19.05
N THR A 3 -3.95 -1.03 20.10
CA THR A 3 -2.69 -0.27 20.22
C THR A 3 -1.63 -0.83 19.25
N VAL A 4 -0.62 -0.02 18.92
CA VAL A 4 0.52 -0.48 18.09
C VAL A 4 1.18 -1.75 18.62
N HIS A 5 1.17 -1.96 19.94
CA HIS A 5 1.74 -3.15 20.58
C HIS A 5 0.92 -4.42 20.30
N GLU A 6 -0.41 -4.28 20.43
CA GLU A 6 -1.35 -5.38 20.15
C GLU A 6 -1.33 -5.75 18.67
N VAL A 7 -1.34 -4.75 17.76
CA VAL A 7 -1.23 -4.98 16.31
C VAL A 7 0.10 -5.65 15.94
N SER A 8 1.21 -5.21 16.54
CA SER A 8 2.53 -5.82 16.35
C SER A 8 2.54 -7.31 16.71
N LYS A 9 1.93 -7.66 17.84
CA LYS A 9 1.79 -9.07 18.27
C LYS A 9 0.86 -9.86 17.37
N LEU A 10 -0.29 -9.29 17.02
CA LEU A 10 -1.32 -9.95 16.20
C LEU A 10 -0.79 -10.26 14.79
N ALA A 11 -0.16 -9.27 14.16
CA ALA A 11 0.28 -9.35 12.78
C ALA A 11 1.69 -9.94 12.59
N GLY A 12 2.43 -10.19 13.67
CA GLY A 12 3.79 -10.70 13.60
C GLY A 12 4.82 -9.73 13.01
N VAL A 13 4.50 -8.42 13.02
CA VAL A 13 5.41 -7.37 12.52
C VAL A 13 5.93 -6.50 13.64
N SER A 14 7.15 -5.95 13.50
CA SER A 14 7.71 -5.10 14.54
C SER A 14 6.96 -3.77 14.66
N ILE A 15 6.94 -3.18 15.87
CA ILE A 15 6.43 -1.82 16.09
C ILE A 15 7.14 -0.83 15.16
N ARG A 16 8.45 -1.00 14.94
CA ARG A 16 9.23 -0.18 14.02
C ARG A 16 8.73 -0.29 12.58
N THR A 17 8.30 -1.48 12.15
CA THR A 17 7.69 -1.69 10.83
C THR A 17 6.38 -0.91 10.70
N LEU A 18 5.49 -0.97 11.71
CA LEU A 18 4.22 -0.23 11.71
C LEU A 18 4.46 1.30 11.72
N GLN A 19 5.43 1.77 12.49
CA GLN A 19 5.83 3.18 12.48
C GLN A 19 6.42 3.61 11.14
N TYR A 20 7.16 2.72 10.49
CA TYR A 20 7.70 2.98 9.16
C TYR A 20 6.58 3.03 8.10
N TYR A 21 5.60 2.13 8.17
CA TYR A 21 4.43 2.15 7.28
C TYR A 21 3.62 3.43 7.42
N ASP A 22 3.46 3.93 8.64
CA ASP A 22 2.85 5.22 8.91
C ASP A 22 3.69 6.37 8.29
N LYS A 23 5.00 6.39 8.55
CA LYS A 23 5.91 7.40 8.01
C LYS A 23 5.87 7.50 6.47
N ILE A 24 5.81 6.36 5.77
CA ILE A 24 5.76 6.35 4.30
C ILE A 24 4.34 6.47 3.73
N GLY A 25 3.31 6.63 4.57
CA GLY A 25 1.91 6.75 4.16
C GLY A 25 1.32 5.47 3.56
N LEU A 26 1.81 4.31 4.02
CA LEU A 26 1.30 3.01 3.60
C LEU A 26 0.17 2.52 4.52
N LEU A 27 0.31 2.74 5.83
CA LEU A 27 -0.69 2.43 6.86
C LEU A 27 -0.66 3.51 7.93
N HIS A 28 -1.71 4.31 8.00
CA HIS A 28 -1.88 5.31 9.06
C HIS A 28 -2.70 4.77 10.21
N PRO A 29 -2.43 5.16 11.46
CA PRO A 29 -3.33 4.85 12.56
C PRO A 29 -4.58 5.72 12.48
N THR A 30 -5.74 5.16 12.81
CA THR A 30 -7.01 5.90 12.90
C THR A 30 -6.99 6.96 14.02
N GLY A 31 -6.17 6.76 15.06
CA GLY A 31 -6.08 7.69 16.18
C GLY A 31 -4.86 7.48 17.06
N TYR A 32 -4.85 8.24 18.16
CA TYR A 32 -3.81 8.17 19.19
C TYR A 32 -4.45 8.16 20.56
N THR A 33 -3.83 7.48 21.52
CA THR A 33 -4.20 7.57 22.95
C THR A 33 -3.80 8.94 23.49
N ASP A 34 -4.30 9.30 24.69
CA ASP A 34 -3.89 10.53 25.40
C ASP A 34 -2.37 10.56 25.67
N ALA A 35 -1.74 9.40 25.80
CA ALA A 35 -0.29 9.24 25.95
C ALA A 35 0.47 9.23 24.60
N GLY A 36 -0.20 9.46 23.45
CA GLY A 36 0.41 9.54 22.14
C GLY A 36 0.71 8.19 21.45
N TYR A 37 0.19 7.07 21.98
CA TYR A 37 0.33 5.78 21.31
C TYR A 37 -0.66 5.64 20.16
N ARG A 38 -0.20 5.08 19.03
CA ARG A 38 -1.01 4.81 17.84
C ARG A 38 -2.12 3.80 18.12
N LEU A 39 -3.31 4.09 17.61
CA LEU A 39 -4.49 3.23 17.65
C LEU A 39 -4.91 2.88 16.23
N TYR A 40 -5.25 1.63 16.02
CA TYR A 40 -5.69 1.07 14.75
C TYR A 40 -7.09 0.48 14.91
N ASP A 41 -7.96 0.74 13.96
CA ASP A 41 -9.29 0.14 13.87
C ASP A 41 -9.33 -1.09 12.96
N ASP A 42 -10.52 -1.64 12.72
CA ASP A 42 -10.70 -2.83 11.90
C ASP A 42 -10.35 -2.57 10.43
N ALA A 43 -10.60 -1.35 9.92
CA ALA A 43 -10.25 -0.97 8.55
C ALA A 43 -8.72 -0.88 8.37
N ASP A 44 -8.01 -0.36 9.37
CA ASP A 44 -6.55 -0.36 9.39
C ASP A 44 -5.99 -1.79 9.40
N LEU A 45 -6.62 -2.69 10.18
CA LEU A 45 -6.21 -4.10 10.23
C LEU A 45 -6.45 -4.82 8.90
N GLU A 46 -7.58 -4.60 8.25
CA GLU A 46 -7.83 -5.12 6.90
C GLU A 46 -6.79 -4.58 5.90
N ARG A 47 -6.49 -3.29 5.96
CA ARG A 47 -5.44 -2.70 5.13
C ARG A 47 -4.08 -3.34 5.38
N LEU A 48 -3.73 -3.58 6.65
CA LEU A 48 -2.49 -4.25 7.03
C LEU A 48 -2.44 -5.67 6.46
N GLN A 49 -3.54 -6.43 6.48
CA GLN A 49 -3.61 -7.77 5.89
C GLN A 49 -3.25 -7.74 4.39
N HIS A 50 -3.82 -6.82 3.61
CA HIS A 50 -3.47 -6.67 2.20
C HIS A 50 -1.99 -6.31 2.01
N ILE A 51 -1.46 -5.40 2.83
CA ILE A 51 -0.03 -5.03 2.79
C ILE A 51 0.84 -6.26 3.00
N LEU A 52 0.53 -7.07 4.01
CA LEU A 52 1.32 -8.26 4.34
C LEU A 52 1.23 -9.34 3.26
N LEU A 53 0.05 -9.56 2.66
CA LEU A 53 -0.10 -10.48 1.53
C LEU A 53 0.75 -10.06 0.33
N PHE A 54 0.75 -8.78 -0.06
CA PHE A 54 1.61 -8.28 -1.12
C PHE A 54 3.11 -8.39 -0.75
N ARG A 55 3.45 -8.21 0.52
CA ARG A 55 4.83 -8.40 1.02
C ARG A 55 5.29 -9.84 0.89
N GLU A 56 4.44 -10.82 1.24
CA GLU A 56 4.73 -12.25 1.02
C GLU A 56 4.94 -12.59 -0.47
N LEU A 57 4.32 -11.83 -1.36
CA LEU A 57 4.50 -11.91 -2.81
C LEU A 57 5.69 -11.10 -3.32
N GLU A 58 6.55 -10.57 -2.41
CA GLU A 58 7.78 -9.83 -2.71
C GLU A 58 7.56 -8.50 -3.45
N PHE A 59 6.34 -7.94 -3.39
CA PHE A 59 6.09 -6.60 -3.95
C PHE A 59 6.87 -5.53 -3.18
N PRO A 60 7.52 -4.57 -3.86
CA PRO A 60 8.11 -3.41 -3.22
C PRO A 60 7.07 -2.55 -2.51
N LEU A 61 7.42 -1.94 -1.40
CA LEU A 61 6.49 -1.10 -0.62
C LEU A 61 5.90 0.06 -1.44
N LYS A 62 6.67 0.61 -2.38
CA LYS A 62 6.21 1.65 -3.32
C LYS A 62 5.03 1.15 -4.15
N ASP A 63 5.15 -0.06 -4.71
CA ASP A 63 4.11 -0.66 -5.55
C ASP A 63 2.87 -1.01 -4.72
N ILE A 64 3.07 -1.55 -3.50
CA ILE A 64 1.97 -1.84 -2.57
C ILE A 64 1.20 -0.56 -2.23
N LYS A 65 1.90 0.52 -1.92
CA LYS A 65 1.28 1.83 -1.64
C LYS A 65 0.46 2.33 -2.82
N ALA A 66 0.98 2.23 -4.02
CA ALA A 66 0.28 2.63 -5.24
C ALA A 66 -1.00 1.80 -5.48
N ILE A 67 -0.90 0.48 -5.32
CA ILE A 67 -2.03 -0.44 -5.49
C ILE A 67 -3.14 -0.12 -4.49
N ILE A 68 -2.82 -0.09 -3.19
CA ILE A 68 -3.81 0.06 -2.12
C ILE A 68 -4.44 1.46 -2.10
N ASN A 69 -3.72 2.49 -2.57
CA ASN A 69 -4.22 3.86 -2.65
C ASN A 69 -4.90 4.18 -3.99
N SER A 70 -4.96 3.22 -4.92
CA SER A 70 -5.65 3.43 -6.20
C SER A 70 -7.14 3.70 -5.98
N PRO A 71 -7.74 4.70 -6.64
CA PRO A 71 -9.19 4.93 -6.60
C PRO A 71 -10.01 3.74 -7.10
N ASP A 72 -9.41 2.90 -7.96
CA ASP A 72 -10.03 1.71 -8.53
C ASP A 72 -9.64 0.43 -7.75
N PHE A 73 -9.07 0.57 -6.55
CA PHE A 73 -8.71 -0.57 -5.73
C PHE A 73 -9.95 -1.35 -5.29
N ASP A 74 -10.10 -2.53 -5.86
CA ASP A 74 -11.13 -3.51 -5.51
C ASP A 74 -10.50 -4.62 -4.66
N ARG A 75 -10.90 -4.68 -3.39
CA ARG A 75 -10.37 -5.66 -2.42
C ARG A 75 -10.59 -7.10 -2.88
N SER A 76 -11.75 -7.40 -3.46
CA SER A 76 -12.08 -8.76 -3.92
C SER A 76 -11.16 -9.19 -5.07
N LYS A 77 -11.00 -8.32 -6.06
CA LYS A 77 -10.09 -8.56 -7.19
C LYS A 77 -8.64 -8.67 -6.74
N ALA A 78 -8.22 -7.81 -5.78
CA ALA A 78 -6.88 -7.88 -5.22
C ALA A 78 -6.62 -9.23 -4.54
N LEU A 79 -7.58 -9.74 -3.76
CA LEU A 79 -7.47 -11.06 -3.14
C LEU A 79 -7.42 -12.20 -4.17
N GLU A 80 -8.24 -12.15 -5.22
CA GLU A 80 -8.21 -13.13 -6.31
C GLU A 80 -6.83 -13.19 -6.97
N GLN A 81 -6.25 -12.02 -7.26
CA GLN A 81 -4.90 -11.93 -7.84
C GLN A 81 -3.82 -12.41 -6.88
N GLN A 82 -3.94 -12.07 -5.59
CA GLN A 82 -3.01 -12.55 -4.58
C GLN A 82 -3.06 -14.08 -4.44
N ILE A 83 -4.26 -14.67 -4.50
CA ILE A 83 -4.44 -16.13 -4.48
C ILE A 83 -3.75 -16.76 -5.69
N GLU A 84 -3.91 -16.19 -6.89
CA GLU A 84 -3.28 -16.74 -8.09
C GLU A 84 -1.75 -16.63 -8.03
N LEU A 85 -1.21 -15.49 -7.58
CA LEU A 85 0.23 -15.33 -7.35
C LEU A 85 0.77 -16.33 -6.32
N LEU A 86 0.03 -16.60 -5.24
CA LEU A 86 0.40 -17.60 -4.25
C LEU A 86 0.39 -19.03 -4.82
N ARG A 87 -0.54 -19.34 -5.74
CA ARG A 87 -0.55 -20.63 -6.46
C ARG A 87 0.68 -20.80 -7.32
N LEU A 88 1.05 -19.78 -8.09
CA LEU A 88 2.27 -19.80 -8.90
C LEU A 88 3.55 -19.90 -8.06
N LYS A 89 3.59 -19.19 -6.92
CA LYS A 89 4.69 -19.28 -5.96
C LYS A 89 4.79 -20.69 -5.37
N LYS A 90 3.66 -21.32 -5.03
CA LYS A 90 3.62 -22.70 -4.58
C LYS A 90 4.14 -23.66 -5.64
N GLU A 91 3.67 -23.56 -6.91
CA GLU A 91 4.16 -24.37 -8.00
C GLU A 91 5.68 -24.24 -8.17
N HIS A 92 6.19 -23.02 -8.10
CA HIS A 92 7.65 -22.79 -8.16
C HIS A 92 8.39 -23.45 -6.98
N ILE A 93 7.88 -23.36 -5.76
CA ILE A 93 8.47 -24.03 -4.59
C ILE A 93 8.43 -25.55 -4.76
N ASP A 94 7.33 -26.11 -5.22
CA ASP A 94 7.20 -27.55 -5.49
C ASP A 94 8.23 -28.02 -6.53
N ASN A 95 8.47 -27.24 -7.59
CA ASN A 95 9.50 -27.51 -8.60
C ASN A 95 10.92 -27.50 -7.99
N LEU A 96 11.23 -26.53 -7.13
CA LEU A 96 12.51 -26.47 -6.41
C LEU A 96 12.68 -27.66 -5.45
N MET A 97 11.63 -28.06 -4.76
CA MET A 97 11.65 -29.24 -3.88
C MET A 97 11.92 -30.52 -4.68
N ASN A 98 11.22 -30.70 -5.81
CA ASN A 98 11.43 -31.85 -6.69
C ASN A 98 12.85 -31.86 -7.27
N PHE A 99 13.38 -30.69 -7.63
CA PHE A 99 14.77 -30.55 -8.08
C PHE A 99 15.76 -30.98 -6.99
N ALA A 100 15.56 -30.50 -5.75
CA ALA A 100 16.41 -30.86 -4.62
C ALA A 100 16.36 -32.38 -4.31
N LEU A 101 15.17 -32.97 -4.38
CA LEU A 101 14.99 -34.42 -4.22
C LEU A 101 15.71 -35.20 -5.35
N GLY A 102 15.60 -34.72 -6.57
CA GLY A 102 16.32 -35.31 -7.72
C GLY A 102 17.84 -35.27 -7.51
N ILE A 103 18.41 -34.16 -7.06
CA ILE A 103 19.84 -34.06 -6.73
C ILE A 103 20.22 -35.10 -5.65
N LYS A 104 19.39 -35.22 -4.62
CA LYS A 104 19.63 -36.17 -3.52
C LYS A 104 19.65 -37.63 -3.99
N LEU A 105 18.80 -37.98 -4.96
CA LEU A 105 18.63 -39.35 -5.43
C LEU A 105 19.58 -39.71 -6.59
N LEU A 106 19.79 -38.81 -7.55
CA LEU A 106 20.44 -39.07 -8.82
C LEU A 106 21.80 -38.35 -8.97
N GLY A 107 22.12 -37.43 -8.09
CA GLY A 107 23.30 -36.57 -8.19
C GLY A 107 23.14 -35.42 -9.18
N VAL A 108 24.08 -34.46 -9.13
CA VAL A 108 23.98 -33.16 -9.83
C VAL A 108 24.13 -33.26 -11.36
N LYS A 109 24.74 -34.35 -11.88
CA LYS A 109 25.16 -34.43 -13.30
C LYS A 109 24.00 -34.53 -14.32
N HIS A 110 22.78 -34.80 -13.88
CA HIS A 110 21.63 -35.07 -14.76
C HIS A 110 20.47 -34.06 -14.62
N MET A 111 20.70 -32.93 -13.92
CA MET A 111 19.66 -31.96 -13.65
C MET A 111 19.76 -30.74 -14.57
N ASP A 112 18.62 -30.31 -15.13
CA ASP A 112 18.51 -29.03 -15.83
C ASP A 112 18.15 -27.92 -14.82
N PHE A 113 18.23 -26.66 -15.25
CA PHE A 113 17.92 -25.50 -14.42
C PHE A 113 16.47 -25.01 -14.55
N LYS A 114 15.58 -25.78 -15.19
CA LYS A 114 14.16 -25.37 -15.40
C LYS A 114 13.39 -25.16 -14.12
N ALA A 115 13.77 -25.84 -13.03
CA ALA A 115 13.17 -25.66 -11.72
C ALA A 115 13.32 -24.23 -11.17
N PHE A 116 14.31 -23.47 -11.66
CA PHE A 116 14.57 -22.07 -11.27
C PHE A 116 13.87 -21.06 -12.17
N ASP A 117 13.13 -21.51 -13.19
CA ASP A 117 12.37 -20.63 -14.06
C ASP A 117 11.21 -19.97 -13.32
N ARG A 118 11.30 -18.65 -13.18
CA ARG A 118 10.29 -17.81 -12.55
C ARG A 118 9.46 -17.01 -13.55
N SER A 119 9.66 -17.23 -14.86
CA SER A 119 9.08 -16.39 -15.91
C SER A 119 7.57 -16.22 -15.79
N LYS A 120 6.83 -17.28 -15.46
CA LYS A 120 5.37 -17.22 -15.23
C LYS A 120 5.01 -16.36 -14.02
N LEU A 121 5.72 -16.52 -12.90
CA LEU A 121 5.50 -15.75 -11.68
C LEU A 121 5.83 -14.28 -11.89
N ASP A 122 6.95 -14.00 -12.54
CA ASP A 122 7.40 -12.64 -12.82
C ASP A 122 6.46 -11.94 -13.82
N GLU A 123 6.00 -12.65 -14.86
CA GLU A 123 5.05 -12.13 -15.83
C GLU A 123 3.69 -11.81 -15.18
N TYR A 124 3.16 -12.72 -14.34
CA TYR A 124 1.90 -12.46 -13.64
C TYR A 124 2.01 -11.33 -12.62
N SER A 125 3.16 -11.23 -11.93
CA SER A 125 3.45 -10.11 -11.03
C SER A 125 3.51 -8.79 -11.80
N ARG A 126 4.09 -8.79 -13.01
CA ARG A 126 4.12 -7.63 -13.90
C ARG A 126 2.70 -7.21 -14.33
N GLN A 127 1.89 -8.18 -14.76
CA GLN A 127 0.49 -7.92 -15.16
C GLN A 127 -0.35 -7.38 -13.99
N ALA A 128 -0.19 -7.92 -12.79
CA ALA A 128 -0.86 -7.40 -11.59
C ALA A 128 -0.44 -5.96 -11.28
N LYS A 129 0.84 -5.62 -11.43
CA LYS A 129 1.33 -4.24 -11.28
C LYS A 129 0.77 -3.31 -12.35
N GLU A 130 0.71 -3.74 -13.60
CA GLU A 130 0.19 -2.94 -14.72
C GLU A 130 -1.30 -2.64 -14.59
N LEU A 131 -2.10 -3.58 -14.09
CA LEU A 131 -3.52 -3.38 -13.84
C LEU A 131 -3.79 -2.23 -12.86
N TYR A 132 -2.94 -2.06 -11.85
CA TYR A 132 -3.06 -0.98 -10.86
C TYR A 132 -2.19 0.24 -11.17
N GLY A 133 -1.02 0.02 -11.81
CA GLY A 133 -0.06 1.07 -12.17
C GLY A 133 -0.36 1.79 -13.49
N SER A 134 -1.40 1.36 -14.24
CA SER A 134 -1.73 1.94 -15.56
C SER A 134 -2.71 3.11 -15.50
N THR A 135 -3.17 3.51 -14.31
CA THR A 135 -4.04 4.67 -14.20
C THR A 135 -3.27 5.95 -14.59
N PRO A 136 -3.92 6.89 -15.30
CA PRO A 136 -3.30 8.18 -15.65
C PRO A 136 -2.72 8.88 -14.43
N GLU A 137 -3.40 8.76 -13.29
CA GLU A 137 -3.02 9.35 -12.00
C GLU A 137 -1.71 8.76 -11.46
N TYR A 138 -1.50 7.46 -11.62
CA TYR A 138 -0.25 6.80 -11.22
C TYR A 138 0.94 7.29 -12.05
N LYS A 139 0.76 7.39 -13.36
CA LYS A 139 1.81 7.89 -14.27
C LYS A 139 2.16 9.35 -13.95
N GLU A 140 1.13 10.18 -13.71
CA GLU A 140 1.32 11.58 -13.33
C GLU A 140 2.06 11.71 -12.00
N MET A 141 1.73 10.87 -11.02
CA MET A 141 2.43 10.82 -9.73
C MET A 141 3.88 10.40 -9.89
N GLU A 142 4.15 9.39 -10.70
CA GLU A 142 5.52 8.90 -10.98
C GLU A 142 6.39 9.97 -11.65
N GLU A 143 5.83 10.71 -12.61
CA GLU A 143 6.50 11.82 -13.24
C GLU A 143 6.82 12.96 -12.27
N LYS A 144 5.86 13.32 -11.41
CA LYS A 144 6.05 14.37 -10.39
C LYS A 144 7.05 13.97 -9.29
N GLN A 145 7.18 12.68 -8.99
CA GLN A 145 8.13 12.17 -7.99
C GLN A 145 9.55 11.98 -8.53
N LYS A 146 9.72 11.84 -9.84
CA LYS A 146 10.97 11.43 -10.49
C LYS A 146 12.19 12.29 -10.14
N ASN A 147 11.99 13.57 -9.83
CA ASN A 147 13.05 14.53 -9.56
C ASN A 147 13.08 15.00 -8.09
N ARG A 148 12.35 14.35 -7.17
CA ARG A 148 12.27 14.74 -5.77
C ARG A 148 13.34 14.07 -4.94
N THR A 149 13.94 14.85 -4.05
CA THR A 149 14.82 14.33 -3.00
C THR A 149 14.01 13.80 -1.81
N GLU A 150 14.66 13.03 -0.92
CA GLU A 150 14.03 12.60 0.34
C GLU A 150 13.59 13.80 1.21
N GLU A 151 14.29 14.91 1.12
CA GLU A 151 13.96 16.14 1.85
C GLU A 151 12.71 16.82 1.28
N ASP A 152 12.55 16.84 -0.05
CA ASP A 152 11.35 17.33 -0.73
C ASP A 152 10.12 16.49 -0.35
N GLU A 153 10.26 15.18 -0.33
CA GLU A 153 9.18 14.25 0.08
C GLU A 153 8.77 14.47 1.55
N LYS A 154 9.74 14.73 2.43
CA LYS A 154 9.47 15.05 3.83
C LYS A 154 8.72 16.37 3.98
N ILE A 155 9.17 17.43 3.28
CA ILE A 155 8.51 18.74 3.29
C ILE A 155 7.07 18.62 2.78
N LEU A 156 6.83 17.83 1.73
CA LEU A 156 5.51 17.59 1.20
C LEU A 156 4.64 16.83 2.20
N ALA A 157 5.15 15.79 2.84
CA ALA A 157 4.43 15.05 3.87
C ALA A 157 4.04 15.96 5.05
N ASP A 158 4.97 16.78 5.54
CA ASP A 158 4.72 17.70 6.64
C ASP A 158 3.65 18.75 6.29
N ARG A 159 3.67 19.30 5.07
CA ARG A 159 2.65 20.24 4.59
C ARG A 159 1.27 19.57 4.46
N PHE A 160 1.23 18.33 3.97
CA PHE A 160 -0.03 17.59 3.87
C PHE A 160 -0.62 17.31 5.25
N MET A 161 0.21 16.93 6.22
CA MET A 161 -0.22 16.73 7.61
C MET A 161 -0.76 17.99 8.28
N LEU A 162 -0.31 19.18 7.89
CA LEU A 162 -0.90 20.43 8.38
C LEU A 162 -2.35 20.59 7.92
N LEU A 163 -2.70 20.23 6.68
CA LEU A 163 -4.08 20.24 6.19
C LEU A 163 -4.97 19.29 6.98
N PHE A 164 -4.49 18.09 7.32
CA PHE A 164 -5.23 17.16 8.18
C PHE A 164 -5.40 17.67 9.62
N LYS A 165 -4.38 18.35 10.16
CA LYS A 165 -4.53 19.03 11.46
C LYS A 165 -5.62 20.10 11.45
N GLU A 166 -5.72 20.86 10.37
CA GLU A 166 -6.80 21.84 10.19
C GLU A 166 -8.17 21.15 10.08
N ALA A 167 -8.25 20.03 9.32
CA ALA A 167 -9.46 19.23 9.21
C ALA A 167 -9.92 18.70 10.59
N GLY A 168 -8.99 18.24 11.41
CA GLY A 168 -9.29 17.82 12.79
C GLY A 168 -9.93 18.90 13.65
N LYS A 169 -9.59 20.17 13.43
CA LYS A 169 -10.18 21.30 14.21
C LYS A 169 -11.64 21.57 13.84
N ILE A 170 -12.03 21.27 12.61
CA ILE A 170 -13.38 21.53 12.08
C ILE A 170 -14.20 20.27 11.87
N LYS A 171 -13.75 19.12 12.40
CA LYS A 171 -14.41 17.81 12.22
C LYS A 171 -15.89 17.76 12.62
N ASN A 172 -16.32 18.63 13.54
CA ASN A 172 -17.70 18.72 14.02
C ASN A 172 -18.49 19.86 13.35
N SER A 173 -17.90 20.57 12.40
CA SER A 173 -18.56 21.63 11.65
C SER A 173 -19.50 21.07 10.59
N ASP A 174 -20.49 21.87 10.17
CA ASP A 174 -21.33 21.51 9.03
C ASP A 174 -20.46 21.28 7.78
N PRO A 175 -20.51 20.11 7.14
CA PRO A 175 -19.78 19.85 5.91
C PRO A 175 -20.06 20.83 4.78
N ALA A 176 -21.24 21.48 4.78
CA ALA A 176 -21.62 22.50 3.80
C ALA A 176 -21.11 23.90 4.17
N SER A 177 -20.47 24.07 5.33
CA SER A 177 -19.92 25.37 5.73
C SER A 177 -18.81 25.84 4.78
N ILE A 178 -18.67 27.15 4.63
CA ILE A 178 -17.65 27.76 3.78
C ILE A 178 -16.24 27.29 4.18
N ASP A 179 -15.97 27.18 5.48
CA ASP A 179 -14.67 26.77 5.98
C ASP A 179 -14.36 25.31 5.65
N ALA A 180 -15.35 24.41 5.80
CA ALA A 180 -15.19 23.01 5.43
C ALA A 180 -14.96 22.85 3.93
N GLN A 181 -15.73 23.54 3.09
CA GLN A 181 -15.59 23.48 1.64
C GLN A 181 -14.26 24.09 1.16
N ASN A 182 -13.80 25.18 1.75
CA ASN A 182 -12.50 25.78 1.45
C ASN A 182 -11.35 24.83 1.82
N LEU A 183 -11.44 24.15 2.97
CA LEU A 183 -10.41 23.21 3.38
C LEU A 183 -10.36 21.99 2.44
N VAL A 184 -11.51 21.43 2.08
CA VAL A 184 -11.61 20.33 1.10
C VAL A 184 -11.02 20.73 -0.23
N LYS A 185 -11.30 21.95 -0.71
CA LYS A 185 -10.69 22.48 -1.92
C LYS A 185 -9.17 22.60 -1.81
N ARG A 186 -8.65 23.12 -0.71
CA ARG A 186 -7.20 23.23 -0.46
C ARG A 186 -6.52 21.85 -0.45
N ILE A 187 -7.16 20.84 0.12
CA ILE A 187 -6.68 19.44 0.08
C ILE A 187 -6.66 18.93 -1.36
N GLN A 188 -7.72 19.17 -2.13
CA GLN A 188 -7.81 18.78 -3.54
C GLN A 188 -6.72 19.46 -4.39
N ASP A 189 -6.54 20.75 -4.21
CA ASP A 189 -5.53 21.55 -4.92
C ASP A 189 -4.12 21.04 -4.56
N TYR A 190 -3.86 20.79 -3.28
CA TYR A 190 -2.58 20.24 -2.82
C TYR A 190 -2.25 18.88 -3.47
N ILE A 191 -3.23 17.96 -3.52
CA ILE A 191 -3.07 16.67 -4.18
C ILE A 191 -2.80 16.87 -5.67
N THR A 192 -3.56 17.78 -6.32
CA THR A 192 -3.41 18.05 -7.76
C THR A 192 -2.04 18.65 -8.09
N GLU A 193 -1.54 19.54 -7.27
CA GLU A 193 -0.22 20.18 -7.49
C GLU A 193 0.94 19.20 -7.27
N ASN A 194 0.83 18.37 -6.24
CA ASN A 194 1.97 17.62 -5.75
C ASN A 194 1.95 16.12 -6.07
N LEU A 195 0.81 15.53 -6.35
CA LEU A 195 0.70 14.09 -6.60
C LEU A 195 0.16 13.79 -8.00
N TYR A 196 -1.16 13.97 -8.18
CA TYR A 196 -1.85 13.68 -9.45
C TYR A 196 -3.11 14.54 -9.54
N THR A 197 -3.65 14.72 -10.74
CA THR A 197 -4.90 15.48 -10.97
C THR A 197 -6.06 14.89 -10.17
N CYS A 198 -6.40 15.54 -9.04
CA CYS A 198 -7.43 15.08 -8.11
C CYS A 198 -8.83 15.54 -8.57
N THR A 199 -9.50 14.72 -9.37
CA THR A 199 -10.88 14.99 -9.79
C THR A 199 -11.86 14.87 -8.61
N ASN A 200 -13.06 15.43 -8.74
CA ASN A 200 -14.11 15.28 -7.73
C ASN A 200 -14.49 13.79 -7.47
N LYS A 201 -14.37 12.92 -8.49
CA LYS A 201 -14.58 11.46 -8.34
C LYS A 201 -13.53 10.87 -7.43
N ILE A 202 -12.28 11.22 -7.63
CA ILE A 202 -11.14 10.76 -6.82
C ILE A 202 -11.27 11.30 -5.39
N LEU A 203 -11.55 12.59 -5.23
CA LEU A 203 -11.73 13.22 -3.94
C LEU A 203 -12.83 12.57 -3.10
N ARG A 204 -13.96 12.19 -3.73
CA ARG A 204 -15.04 11.42 -3.08
C ARG A 204 -14.59 10.01 -2.68
N GLY A 205 -13.77 9.37 -3.52
CA GLY A 205 -13.15 8.08 -3.19
C GLY A 205 -12.28 8.17 -1.96
N LEU A 206 -11.39 9.17 -1.91
CA LEU A 206 -10.54 9.44 -0.75
C LEU A 206 -11.38 9.71 0.50
N GLY A 207 -12.43 10.55 0.41
CA GLY A 207 -13.31 10.82 1.54
C GLY A 207 -13.99 9.57 2.11
N LYS A 208 -14.38 8.60 1.26
CA LYS A 208 -14.94 7.31 1.71
C LYS A 208 -13.90 6.38 2.36
N MET A 209 -12.63 6.58 2.11
CA MET A 209 -11.55 5.80 2.74
C MET A 209 -11.21 6.29 4.15
N TYR A 210 -11.61 7.54 4.49
CA TYR A 210 -11.35 8.19 5.78
C TYR A 210 -12.63 8.48 6.58
N SER A 211 -13.78 8.03 6.12
CA SER A 211 -15.07 8.08 6.83
C SER A 211 -15.40 6.71 7.41
#